data_c7b7ea5ba1347344d187859b9d7223fd
#
_entry.id   c7b7ea5ba1347344d187859b9d7223fd
#
_cell.length_a   1.000
_cell.length_b   1.000
_cell.length_c   1.000
_cell.angle_alpha   90.00
_cell.angle_beta   90.00
_cell.angle_gamma   90.00
#
_symmetry.space_group_name_H-M   'P 1'
#
loop_
_entity.id
_entity.type
_entity.pdbx_description
1 polymer ?
#
loop_
_entity_poly.entity_id
_entity_poly.type
_entity_poly.pdbx_seq_one_letter_code
_entity_poly.pdbx_strand_id
1 'polypeptide(L)'
;ASSDWSSDVCSSDLGENLFELTDDELAILCENTTIFAQLSPKQKAKIIKVLQENGHTVGFLGDGMNDLHAIFQSDVGISAEGATEALQEAADVILLKKDLNVLEEGILEGRKVFVNMSKYIRITASSNFGNILAVVIASVLLPFFPMTSIQLLLLNLLYDVLCLILPWDNVDEELYCKPRDWSGKTLGRFMLFFGPISTIFDLTTFAFLFLWLCPTISGGTFTSLNHESQQTFITLFQTGWFLESMWSQVLILYSLRSKKIPFIQSKPAKPVILVTIIGIILFTIMTIIPIGRFVGLTKMPLSYFAFLLLVVLLYISLVSIAKSWYVKKYKELI
;
A
#
# COMPACT_ATOMS: atom_id res chain seq x y z
N ALA A 1 37.63 28.05 27.44
CA ALA A 1 36.87 27.16 28.30
C ALA A 1 36.67 25.87 27.52
N SER A 2 37.49 24.85 27.82
CA SER A 2 37.31 23.48 27.30
C SER A 2 36.03 22.93 27.94
N SER A 3 34.97 22.77 27.14
CA SER A 3 33.87 21.92 27.57
C SER A 3 34.28 20.48 27.41
N ASP A 4 34.59 19.81 28.51
CA ASP A 4 34.68 18.37 28.61
C ASP A 4 33.32 17.75 28.28
N TRP A 5 33.11 17.47 27.01
CA TRP A 5 32.07 16.53 26.60
C TRP A 5 32.67 15.13 26.76
N SER A 6 32.08 14.36 27.65
CA SER A 6 32.53 12.99 27.89
C SER A 6 32.55 12.18 26.59
N SER A 7 33.67 11.55 26.29
CA SER A 7 34.07 10.92 25.05
C SER A 7 33.30 9.66 24.62
N ASP A 8 32.16 9.34 25.23
CA ASP A 8 31.54 8.04 25.01
C ASP A 8 30.27 8.07 24.11
N VAL A 9 29.87 9.24 23.60
CA VAL A 9 28.61 9.36 22.82
C VAL A 9 28.76 10.05 21.47
N CYS A 10 29.78 10.89 21.24
CA CYS A 10 30.01 11.57 19.96
C CYS A 10 31.48 11.62 19.60
N SER A 11 31.87 11.02 18.47
CA SER A 11 33.16 11.29 17.84
C SER A 11 33.01 12.54 16.94
N SER A 12 34.04 13.40 16.96
CA SER A 12 34.10 14.62 16.14
C SER A 12 35.42 14.67 15.36
N ASP A 13 35.37 15.18 14.11
CA ASP A 13 36.54 15.38 13.29
C ASP A 13 36.55 16.78 12.64
N LEU A 14 37.74 17.29 12.36
CA LEU A 14 37.99 18.58 11.74
C LEU A 14 38.27 18.42 10.24
N GLY A 15 37.72 19.34 9.44
CA GLY A 15 37.87 19.30 7.99
C GLY A 15 39.31 19.29 7.47
N GLU A 16 40.26 19.83 8.23
CA GLU A 16 41.69 19.80 7.90
C GLU A 16 42.24 18.38 7.83
N ASN A 17 41.80 17.48 8.73
CA ASN A 17 42.26 16.08 8.79
C ASN A 17 41.73 15.24 7.61
N LEU A 18 40.59 15.64 6.98
CA LEU A 18 39.95 14.89 5.90
C LEU A 18 40.72 14.95 4.57
N PHE A 19 41.66 15.86 4.39
CA PHE A 19 42.45 15.97 3.15
C PHE A 19 43.50 14.88 2.97
N GLU A 20 43.94 14.27 4.07
CA GLU A 20 45.02 13.28 4.08
C GLU A 20 44.50 11.83 4.01
N LEU A 21 43.17 11.63 4.14
CA LEU A 21 42.54 10.31 4.18
C LEU A 21 42.32 9.75 2.77
N THR A 22 42.57 8.45 2.64
CA THR A 22 42.11 7.66 1.49
C THR A 22 40.61 7.50 1.51
N ASP A 23 40.01 7.16 0.38
CA ASP A 23 38.54 6.99 0.29
C ASP A 23 38.01 5.87 1.20
N ASP A 24 38.79 4.79 1.40
CA ASP A 24 38.44 3.69 2.33
C ASP A 24 38.49 4.13 3.80
N GLU A 25 39.52 4.91 4.19
CA GLU A 25 39.63 5.45 5.54
C GLU A 25 38.51 6.47 5.82
N LEU A 26 38.17 7.29 4.83
CA LEU A 26 37.06 8.23 4.92
C LEU A 26 35.68 7.50 5.05
N ALA A 27 35.50 6.38 4.36
CA ALA A 27 34.32 5.56 4.48
C ALA A 27 34.10 5.05 5.90
N ILE A 28 35.17 4.52 6.52
CA ILE A 28 35.16 4.05 7.92
C ILE A 28 34.95 5.21 8.89
N LEU A 29 35.58 6.35 8.64
CA LEU A 29 35.45 7.54 9.47
C LEU A 29 34.00 8.04 9.47
N CYS A 30 33.36 8.13 8.30
CA CYS A 30 32.00 8.62 8.18
C CYS A 30 30.98 7.77 8.96
N GLU A 31 31.21 6.47 9.09
CA GLU A 31 30.34 5.59 9.89
C GLU A 31 30.48 5.80 11.40
N ASN A 32 31.67 6.23 11.85
CA ASN A 32 31.99 6.34 13.26
C ASN A 32 31.98 7.78 13.79
N THR A 33 31.78 8.78 12.90
CA THR A 33 31.83 10.19 13.27
C THR A 33 30.44 10.81 13.20
N THR A 34 30.03 11.40 14.31
CA THR A 34 28.73 12.07 14.41
C THR A 34 28.82 13.57 14.09
N ILE A 35 29.94 14.22 14.38
CA ILE A 35 30.13 15.66 14.23
C ILE A 35 31.35 15.95 13.35
N PHE A 36 31.12 16.60 12.22
CA PHE A 36 32.14 17.13 11.36
C PHE A 36 32.17 18.67 11.46
N ALA A 37 33.34 19.23 11.75
CA ALA A 37 33.47 20.68 11.92
C ALA A 37 34.40 21.28 10.87
N GLN A 38 34.25 22.58 10.58
CA GLN A 38 35.10 23.36 9.69
C GLN A 38 35.24 22.78 8.25
N LEU A 39 34.13 22.24 7.74
CA LEU A 39 34.08 21.65 6.40
C LEU A 39 33.93 22.72 5.31
N SER A 40 34.69 22.58 4.25
CA SER A 40 34.46 23.30 2.99
C SER A 40 33.23 22.75 2.26
N PRO A 41 32.59 23.51 1.33
CA PRO A 41 31.45 23.03 0.54
C PRO A 41 31.72 21.72 -0.20
N LYS A 42 32.92 21.54 -0.73
CA LYS A 42 33.33 20.30 -1.43
C LYS A 42 33.44 19.11 -0.48
N GLN A 43 33.95 19.33 0.72
CA GLN A 43 34.08 18.26 1.73
C GLN A 43 32.67 17.80 2.22
N LYS A 44 31.73 18.74 2.43
CA LYS A 44 30.33 18.38 2.76
C LYS A 44 29.76 17.44 1.69
N ALA A 45 29.89 17.80 0.41
CA ALA A 45 29.41 16.96 -0.69
C ALA A 45 30.16 15.62 -0.77
N LYS A 46 31.48 15.59 -0.49
CA LYS A 46 32.28 14.34 -0.48
C LYS A 46 31.80 13.40 0.64
N ILE A 47 31.55 13.88 1.84
CA ILE A 47 31.04 13.09 2.96
C ILE A 47 29.66 12.49 2.61
N ILE A 48 28.76 13.29 2.04
CA ILE A 48 27.44 12.81 1.59
C ILE A 48 27.61 11.67 0.59
N LYS A 49 28.46 11.87 -0.42
CA LYS A 49 28.73 10.85 -1.43
C LYS A 49 29.27 9.55 -0.82
N VAL A 50 30.20 9.64 0.10
CA VAL A 50 30.78 8.47 0.79
C VAL A 50 29.70 7.74 1.60
N LEU A 51 28.85 8.44 2.32
CA LEU A 51 27.73 7.83 3.05
C LEU A 51 26.74 7.13 2.09
N GLN A 52 26.48 7.71 0.91
CA GLN A 52 25.65 7.07 -0.12
C GLN A 52 26.33 5.80 -0.67
N GLU A 53 27.64 5.82 -0.93
CA GLU A 53 28.43 4.67 -1.37
C GLU A 53 28.45 3.55 -0.31
N ASN A 54 28.40 3.90 0.98
CA ASN A 54 28.22 2.98 2.09
C ASN A 54 26.79 2.40 2.20
N GLY A 55 25.86 2.83 1.35
CA GLY A 55 24.49 2.31 1.28
C GLY A 55 23.47 3.08 2.11
N HIS A 56 23.79 4.28 2.60
CA HIS A 56 22.86 5.14 3.30
C HIS A 56 22.06 6.03 2.34
N THR A 57 20.83 6.33 2.70
CA THR A 57 20.03 7.42 2.09
C THR A 57 20.25 8.66 2.91
N VAL A 58 20.81 9.70 2.30
CA VAL A 58 21.29 10.91 2.99
C VAL A 58 20.39 12.10 2.73
N GLY A 59 19.77 12.63 3.78
CA GLY A 59 19.13 13.94 3.76
C GLY A 59 20.11 15.02 4.26
N PHE A 60 20.20 16.14 3.59
CA PHE A 60 21.06 17.26 3.99
C PHE A 60 20.24 18.53 4.20
N LEU A 61 20.32 19.11 5.41
CA LEU A 61 19.71 20.39 5.73
C LEU A 61 20.74 21.51 5.62
N GLY A 62 20.49 22.47 4.72
CA GLY A 62 21.33 23.65 4.52
C GLY A 62 20.57 24.97 4.68
N ASP A 63 21.27 26.03 4.98
CA ASP A 63 20.69 27.38 5.11
C ASP A 63 21.44 28.47 4.32
N GLY A 64 22.61 28.20 3.78
CA GLY A 64 23.44 29.15 3.08
C GLY A 64 23.96 28.67 1.72
N MET A 65 24.46 29.60 0.89
CA MET A 65 25.01 29.29 -0.45
C MET A 65 26.15 28.26 -0.43
N ASN A 66 26.88 28.15 0.69
CA ASN A 66 27.93 27.17 0.87
C ASN A 66 27.41 25.73 0.94
N ASP A 67 26.12 25.54 1.13
CA ASP A 67 25.48 24.24 1.24
C ASP A 67 24.88 23.74 -0.07
N LEU A 68 24.88 24.57 -1.12
CA LEU A 68 24.27 24.25 -2.40
C LEU A 68 24.81 22.95 -3.02
N HIS A 69 26.15 22.75 -2.97
CA HIS A 69 26.76 21.51 -3.47
C HIS A 69 26.35 20.27 -2.67
N ALA A 70 26.18 20.42 -1.36
CA ALA A 70 25.76 19.34 -0.47
C ALA A 70 24.27 18.98 -0.69
N ILE A 71 23.42 19.98 -0.91
CA ILE A 71 22.00 19.77 -1.26
C ILE A 71 21.88 19.00 -2.57
N PHE A 72 22.58 19.40 -3.62
CA PHE A 72 22.55 18.69 -4.91
C PHE A 72 23.12 17.27 -4.85
N GLN A 73 24.06 17.02 -3.93
CA GLN A 73 24.65 15.68 -3.76
C GLN A 73 23.76 14.76 -2.93
N SER A 74 22.96 15.30 -2.03
CA SER A 74 22.13 14.48 -1.12
C SER A 74 20.96 13.81 -1.87
N ASP A 75 20.41 12.72 -1.29
CA ASP A 75 19.24 12.06 -1.80
C ASP A 75 17.96 12.88 -1.52
N VAL A 76 18.00 13.70 -0.46
CA VAL A 76 16.95 14.65 -0.12
C VAL A 76 17.58 15.96 0.35
N GLY A 77 17.51 16.98 -0.48
CA GLY A 77 17.94 18.33 -0.14
C GLY A 77 16.88 19.06 0.67
N ILE A 78 17.25 19.56 1.84
CA ILE A 78 16.31 20.24 2.75
C ILE A 78 16.79 21.65 3.00
N SER A 79 15.91 22.64 2.88
CA SER A 79 16.16 24.04 3.21
C SER A 79 15.18 24.52 4.27
N ALA A 80 15.47 25.62 4.91
CA ALA A 80 14.58 26.25 5.87
C ALA A 80 14.04 27.60 5.34
N GLU A 81 12.92 28.04 5.87
CA GLU A 81 12.42 29.40 5.64
C GLU A 81 13.48 30.42 6.01
N GLY A 82 13.72 31.40 5.12
CA GLY A 82 14.75 32.43 5.28
C GLY A 82 16.15 32.01 4.80
N ALA A 83 16.33 30.82 4.21
CA ALA A 83 17.51 30.50 3.43
C ALA A 83 17.54 31.30 2.13
N THR A 84 18.70 31.31 1.45
CA THR A 84 18.83 32.01 0.15
C THR A 84 17.89 31.40 -0.89
N GLU A 85 17.35 32.24 -1.78
CA GLU A 85 16.40 31.84 -2.83
C GLU A 85 16.96 30.66 -3.67
N ALA A 86 18.22 30.75 -4.09
CA ALA A 86 18.88 29.68 -4.83
C ALA A 86 18.94 28.33 -4.09
N LEU A 87 19.06 28.36 -2.76
CA LEU A 87 19.06 27.15 -1.94
C LEU A 87 17.65 26.57 -1.81
N GLN A 88 16.64 27.43 -1.66
CA GLN A 88 15.25 27.00 -1.61
C GLN A 88 14.79 26.38 -2.94
N GLU A 89 15.22 26.96 -4.09
CA GLU A 89 14.94 26.40 -5.42
C GLU A 89 15.62 25.04 -5.65
N ALA A 90 16.79 24.82 -5.05
CA ALA A 90 17.55 23.58 -5.18
C ALA A 90 17.07 22.47 -4.22
N ALA A 91 16.34 22.83 -3.17
CA ALA A 91 15.92 21.88 -2.15
C ALA A 91 14.63 21.14 -2.54
N ASP A 92 14.57 19.84 -2.22
CA ASP A 92 13.37 19.00 -2.40
C ASP A 92 12.30 19.34 -1.36
N VAL A 93 12.71 19.78 -0.17
CA VAL A 93 11.84 20.09 0.97
C VAL A 93 12.22 21.45 1.58
N ILE A 94 11.22 22.28 1.85
CA ILE A 94 11.43 23.56 2.57
C ILE A 94 10.70 23.49 3.91
N LEU A 95 11.45 23.59 5.01
CA LEU A 95 10.89 23.69 6.35
C LEU A 95 10.35 25.10 6.58
N LEU A 96 9.05 25.24 6.86
CA LEU A 96 8.40 26.52 7.15
C LEU A 96 8.73 27.08 8.55
N LYS A 97 9.49 26.36 9.35
CA LYS A 97 10.01 26.77 10.64
C LYS A 97 11.44 26.26 10.81
N LYS A 98 12.33 27.09 11.34
CA LYS A 98 13.70 26.68 11.70
C LYS A 98 13.70 25.91 13.02
N ASP A 99 13.13 24.70 12.99
CA ASP A 99 13.04 23.80 14.15
C ASP A 99 13.35 22.38 13.74
N LEU A 100 14.35 21.77 14.37
CA LEU A 100 14.77 20.40 14.10
C LEU A 100 13.68 19.38 14.50
N ASN A 101 12.80 19.72 15.44
CA ASN A 101 11.67 18.84 15.77
C ASN A 101 10.71 18.69 14.57
N VAL A 102 10.53 19.76 13.78
CA VAL A 102 9.72 19.70 12.55
C VAL A 102 10.35 18.76 11.52
N LEU A 103 11.68 18.72 11.44
CA LEU A 103 12.38 17.77 10.58
C LEU A 103 12.19 16.32 11.07
N GLU A 104 12.32 16.06 12.37
CA GLU A 104 12.09 14.73 12.96
C GLU A 104 10.65 14.26 12.70
N GLU A 105 9.66 15.11 12.99
CA GLU A 105 8.26 14.82 12.70
C GLU A 105 8.04 14.54 11.21
N GLY A 106 8.66 15.32 10.32
CA GLY A 106 8.59 15.12 8.87
C GLY A 106 9.14 13.77 8.42
N ILE A 107 10.27 13.35 8.98
CA ILE A 107 10.86 12.01 8.70
C ILE A 107 9.92 10.90 9.18
N LEU A 108 9.35 11.02 10.37
CA LEU A 108 8.43 10.02 10.92
C LEU A 108 7.14 9.94 10.08
N GLU A 109 6.56 11.09 9.70
CA GLU A 109 5.38 11.13 8.84
C GLU A 109 5.69 10.58 7.43
N GLY A 110 6.83 10.92 6.84
CA GLY A 110 7.28 10.34 5.57
C GLY A 110 7.38 8.81 5.62
N ARG A 111 7.93 8.25 6.70
CA ARG A 111 7.97 6.80 6.92
C ARG A 111 6.58 6.18 7.05
N LYS A 112 5.64 6.84 7.74
CA LYS A 112 4.24 6.37 7.83
C LYS A 112 3.55 6.37 6.47
N VAL A 113 3.74 7.43 5.68
CA VAL A 113 3.22 7.53 4.30
C VAL A 113 3.79 6.42 3.44
N PHE A 114 5.10 6.16 3.51
CA PHE A 114 5.75 5.06 2.78
C PHE A 114 5.17 3.69 3.14
N VAL A 115 4.94 3.43 4.43
CA VAL A 115 4.30 2.18 4.89
C VAL A 115 2.88 2.07 4.34
N ASN A 116 2.08 3.15 4.39
CA ASN A 116 0.71 3.14 3.88
C ASN A 116 0.66 2.96 2.37
N MET A 117 1.56 3.59 1.61
CA MET A 117 1.73 3.36 0.18
C MET A 117 2.10 1.89 -0.11
N SER A 118 3.01 1.32 0.67
CA SER A 118 3.40 -0.09 0.55
C SER A 118 2.23 -1.05 0.82
N LYS A 119 1.38 -0.74 1.81
CA LYS A 119 0.12 -1.48 2.06
C LYS A 119 -0.78 -1.43 0.82
N TYR A 120 -1.04 -0.23 0.31
CA TYR A 120 -1.89 -0.03 -0.87
C TYR A 120 -1.41 -0.87 -2.05
N ILE A 121 -0.15 -0.72 -2.46
CA ILE A 121 0.40 -1.40 -3.63
C ILE A 121 0.33 -2.92 -3.47
N ARG A 122 0.70 -3.46 -2.29
CA ARG A 122 0.69 -4.91 -2.06
C ARG A 122 -0.72 -5.49 -2.07
N ILE A 123 -1.68 -4.83 -1.43
CA ILE A 123 -3.06 -5.30 -1.36
C ILE A 123 -3.72 -5.21 -2.73
N THR A 124 -3.57 -4.07 -3.43
CA THR A 124 -4.14 -3.87 -4.77
C THR A 124 -3.55 -4.83 -5.80
N ALA A 125 -2.24 -5.01 -5.84
CA ALA A 125 -1.59 -5.94 -6.75
C ALA A 125 -2.04 -7.40 -6.48
N SER A 126 -2.19 -7.79 -5.22
CA SER A 126 -2.67 -9.12 -4.85
C SER A 126 -4.13 -9.34 -5.26
N SER A 127 -5.01 -8.37 -5.02
CA SER A 127 -6.42 -8.44 -5.42
C SER A 127 -6.57 -8.49 -6.94
N ASN A 128 -5.86 -7.62 -7.66
CA ASN A 128 -5.90 -7.62 -9.13
C ASN A 128 -5.37 -8.92 -9.73
N PHE A 129 -4.30 -9.48 -9.16
CA PHE A 129 -3.81 -10.79 -9.58
C PHE A 129 -4.84 -11.91 -9.35
N GLY A 130 -5.51 -11.92 -8.20
CA GLY A 130 -6.59 -12.86 -7.90
C GLY A 130 -7.75 -12.74 -8.87
N ASN A 131 -8.21 -11.51 -9.15
CA ASN A 131 -9.30 -11.23 -10.09
C ASN A 131 -8.95 -11.71 -11.52
N ILE A 132 -7.72 -11.42 -12.00
CA ILE A 132 -7.27 -11.87 -13.33
C ILE A 132 -7.25 -13.40 -13.37
N LEU A 133 -6.73 -14.06 -12.34
CA LEU A 133 -6.71 -15.52 -12.26
C LEU A 133 -8.12 -16.11 -12.26
N ALA A 134 -9.05 -15.51 -11.52
CA ALA A 134 -10.47 -15.90 -11.51
C ALA A 134 -11.11 -15.74 -12.90
N VAL A 135 -10.88 -14.62 -13.60
CA VAL A 135 -11.37 -14.39 -14.97
C VAL A 135 -10.81 -15.44 -15.94
N VAL A 136 -9.51 -15.74 -15.87
CA VAL A 136 -8.87 -16.75 -16.74
C VAL A 136 -9.50 -18.12 -16.52
N ILE A 137 -9.68 -18.55 -15.28
CA ILE A 137 -10.32 -19.83 -14.96
C ILE A 137 -11.78 -19.82 -15.42
N ALA A 138 -12.52 -18.76 -15.15
CA ALA A 138 -13.92 -18.62 -15.53
C ALA A 138 -14.10 -18.65 -17.06
N SER A 139 -13.19 -18.05 -17.83
CA SER A 139 -13.27 -18.06 -19.30
C SER A 139 -13.14 -19.45 -19.92
N VAL A 140 -12.55 -20.39 -19.19
CA VAL A 140 -12.46 -21.81 -19.60
C VAL A 140 -13.68 -22.61 -19.15
N LEU A 141 -14.23 -22.28 -17.97
CA LEU A 141 -15.30 -23.09 -17.35
C LEU A 141 -16.70 -22.62 -17.72
N LEU A 142 -16.89 -21.33 -17.99
CA LEU A 142 -18.20 -20.75 -18.24
C LEU A 142 -18.44 -20.49 -19.73
N PRO A 143 -19.69 -20.68 -20.23
CA PRO A 143 -20.06 -20.41 -21.63
C PRO A 143 -20.27 -18.90 -21.91
N PHE A 144 -20.00 -18.03 -20.96
CA PHE A 144 -20.13 -16.58 -21.06
C PHE A 144 -19.07 -15.87 -20.21
N PHE A 145 -18.85 -14.58 -20.46
CA PHE A 145 -17.92 -13.77 -19.65
C PHE A 145 -18.47 -13.54 -18.24
N PRO A 146 -17.67 -13.81 -17.19
CA PRO A 146 -18.12 -13.73 -15.80
C PRO A 146 -18.43 -12.30 -15.34
N MET A 147 -17.88 -11.29 -16.02
CA MET A 147 -18.13 -9.87 -15.79
C MET A 147 -17.90 -9.09 -17.08
N THR A 148 -18.68 -8.02 -17.31
CA THR A 148 -18.47 -7.15 -18.45
C THR A 148 -17.26 -6.23 -18.25
N SER A 149 -16.64 -5.76 -19.34
CA SER A 149 -15.50 -4.85 -19.24
C SER A 149 -15.83 -3.56 -18.48
N ILE A 150 -17.06 -3.07 -18.58
CA ILE A 150 -17.51 -1.87 -17.87
C ILE A 150 -17.65 -2.12 -16.36
N GLN A 151 -18.09 -3.31 -15.99
CA GLN A 151 -18.17 -3.73 -14.57
C GLN A 151 -16.78 -3.91 -13.96
N LEU A 152 -15.83 -4.52 -14.70
CA LEU A 152 -14.44 -4.64 -14.27
C LEU A 152 -13.77 -3.28 -14.10
N LEU A 153 -13.98 -2.37 -15.06
CA LEU A 153 -13.46 -1.00 -14.97
C LEU A 153 -14.04 -0.28 -13.74
N LEU A 154 -15.36 -0.41 -13.54
CA LEU A 154 -16.05 0.20 -12.41
C LEU A 154 -15.53 -0.37 -11.08
N LEU A 155 -15.39 -1.68 -10.97
CA LEU A 155 -14.87 -2.36 -9.78
C LEU A 155 -13.48 -1.81 -9.40
N ASN A 156 -12.56 -1.75 -10.37
CA ASN A 156 -11.21 -1.26 -10.13
C ASN A 156 -11.18 0.23 -9.75
N LEU A 157 -11.90 1.08 -10.51
CA LEU A 157 -11.98 2.51 -10.23
C LEU A 157 -12.50 2.79 -8.83
N LEU A 158 -13.53 2.08 -8.42
CA LEU A 158 -14.15 2.24 -7.12
C LEU A 158 -13.26 1.77 -5.98
N TYR A 159 -12.58 0.65 -6.20
CA TYR A 159 -11.58 0.16 -5.26
C TYR A 159 -10.42 1.15 -5.10
N ASP A 160 -9.92 1.71 -6.20
CA ASP A 160 -8.86 2.71 -6.18
C ASP A 160 -9.30 3.98 -5.42
N VAL A 161 -10.52 4.47 -5.66
CA VAL A 161 -11.08 5.61 -4.90
C VAL A 161 -11.15 5.31 -3.40
N LEU A 162 -11.57 4.09 -3.02
CA LEU A 162 -11.57 3.68 -1.61
C LEU A 162 -10.15 3.61 -1.02
N CYS A 163 -9.18 3.19 -1.83
CA CYS A 163 -7.79 3.09 -1.41
C CYS A 163 -7.08 4.45 -1.28
N LEU A 164 -7.58 5.52 -1.91
CA LEU A 164 -7.05 6.88 -1.74
C LEU A 164 -7.07 7.38 -0.29
N ILE A 165 -7.89 6.78 0.58
CA ILE A 165 -7.93 7.11 2.00
C ILE A 165 -6.81 6.44 2.82
N LEU A 166 -6.11 5.45 2.27
CA LEU A 166 -5.09 4.69 3.00
C LEU A 166 -3.89 5.52 3.51
N PRO A 167 -3.44 6.60 2.84
CA PRO A 167 -2.39 7.46 3.40
C PRO A 167 -2.70 8.00 4.81
N TRP A 168 -3.99 8.15 5.15
CA TRP A 168 -4.42 8.58 6.48
C TRP A 168 -4.68 7.41 7.46
N ASP A 169 -4.35 6.18 7.06
CA ASP A 169 -4.51 5.03 7.94
C ASP A 169 -3.46 5.02 9.06
N ASN A 170 -3.84 4.49 10.21
CA ASN A 170 -2.92 4.32 11.32
C ASN A 170 -1.84 3.30 10.97
N VAL A 171 -0.60 3.64 11.34
CA VAL A 171 0.57 2.78 11.14
C VAL A 171 1.06 2.28 12.49
N ASP A 172 1.31 0.99 12.60
CA ASP A 172 1.90 0.40 13.80
C ASP A 172 3.35 0.89 13.97
N GLU A 173 3.73 1.27 15.18
CA GLU A 173 5.01 1.89 15.50
C GLU A 173 6.23 1.08 14.99
N GLU A 174 6.14 -0.24 15.10
CA GLU A 174 7.17 -1.17 14.62
C GLU A 174 7.48 -1.04 13.12
N LEU A 175 6.57 -0.44 12.35
CA LEU A 175 6.69 -0.32 10.89
C LEU A 175 7.40 0.96 10.45
N TYR A 176 7.41 2.02 11.27
CA TYR A 176 8.03 3.31 10.91
C TYR A 176 9.20 3.73 11.81
N CYS A 177 9.49 2.99 12.88
CA CYS A 177 10.66 3.29 13.74
C CYS A 177 12.00 3.14 13.00
N LYS A 178 12.06 2.33 11.94
CA LYS A 178 13.23 2.15 11.08
C LYS A 178 12.89 2.44 9.62
N PRO A 179 13.83 2.96 8.82
CA PRO A 179 13.64 3.11 7.38
C PRO A 179 13.41 1.72 6.74
N ARG A 180 12.68 1.72 5.63
CA ARG A 180 12.34 0.50 4.88
C ARG A 180 12.61 0.70 3.42
N ASP A 181 13.07 -0.37 2.78
CA ASP A 181 13.34 -0.40 1.36
C ASP A 181 12.16 -0.97 0.58
N TRP A 182 12.00 -0.45 -0.62
CA TRP A 182 11.07 -1.02 -1.60
C TRP A 182 11.73 -2.18 -2.35
N SER A 183 11.08 -3.34 -2.35
CA SER A 183 11.57 -4.50 -3.10
C SER A 183 10.47 -5.14 -3.94
N GLY A 184 10.67 -5.16 -5.26
CA GLY A 184 9.76 -5.85 -6.19
C GLY A 184 9.66 -7.35 -5.95
N LYS A 185 10.72 -7.98 -5.40
CA LYS A 185 10.70 -9.42 -5.05
C LYS A 185 9.73 -9.71 -3.92
N THR A 186 9.65 -8.83 -2.92
CA THR A 186 8.71 -8.99 -1.79
C THR A 186 7.28 -8.77 -2.24
N LEU A 187 7.04 -7.81 -3.14
CA LEU A 187 5.74 -7.57 -3.76
C LEU A 187 5.27 -8.79 -4.56
N GLY A 188 6.10 -9.32 -5.45
CA GLY A 188 5.76 -10.50 -6.26
C GLY A 188 5.43 -11.72 -5.40
N ARG A 189 6.20 -11.95 -4.33
CA ARG A 189 5.94 -13.03 -3.37
C ARG A 189 4.60 -12.85 -2.65
N PHE A 190 4.29 -11.65 -2.22
CA PHE A 190 3.02 -11.31 -1.56
C PHE A 190 1.83 -11.56 -2.50
N MET A 191 1.92 -11.05 -3.72
CA MET A 191 0.91 -11.19 -4.76
C MET A 191 0.64 -12.68 -5.11
N LEU A 192 1.69 -13.46 -5.34
CA LEU A 192 1.58 -14.88 -5.68
C LEU A 192 1.08 -15.74 -4.50
N PHE A 193 1.21 -15.26 -3.26
CA PHE A 193 0.72 -15.98 -2.10
C PHE A 193 -0.74 -15.65 -1.78
N PHE A 194 -1.10 -14.37 -1.71
CA PHE A 194 -2.45 -13.97 -1.32
C PHE A 194 -3.45 -13.93 -2.47
N GLY A 195 -3.00 -13.67 -3.71
CA GLY A 195 -3.87 -13.63 -4.87
C GLY A 195 -4.65 -14.94 -5.12
N PRO A 196 -3.99 -16.11 -5.17
CA PRO A 196 -4.71 -17.38 -5.36
C PRO A 196 -5.70 -17.69 -4.24
N ILE A 197 -5.51 -17.16 -3.02
CA ILE A 197 -6.46 -17.35 -1.92
C ILE A 197 -7.79 -16.66 -2.25
N SER A 198 -7.78 -15.44 -2.79
CA SER A 198 -9.03 -14.77 -3.22
C SER A 198 -9.72 -15.55 -4.34
N THR A 199 -8.96 -16.05 -5.31
CA THR A 199 -9.51 -16.85 -6.43
C THR A 199 -10.29 -18.09 -5.97
N ILE A 200 -9.90 -18.72 -4.86
CA ILE A 200 -10.67 -19.86 -4.30
C ILE A 200 -12.10 -19.41 -3.93
N PHE A 201 -12.26 -18.23 -3.37
CA PHE A 201 -13.57 -17.71 -2.99
C PHE A 201 -14.35 -17.21 -4.19
N ASP A 202 -13.69 -16.61 -5.19
CA ASP A 202 -14.30 -16.30 -6.48
C ASP A 202 -14.90 -17.56 -7.12
N LEU A 203 -14.11 -18.66 -7.19
CA LEU A 203 -14.56 -19.93 -7.75
C LEU A 203 -15.70 -20.58 -6.93
N THR A 204 -15.67 -20.42 -5.61
CA THR A 204 -16.78 -20.87 -4.73
C THR A 204 -18.05 -20.09 -5.05
N THR A 205 -17.92 -18.77 -5.25
CA THR A 205 -19.04 -17.90 -5.66
C THR A 205 -19.54 -18.27 -7.05
N PHE A 206 -18.66 -18.55 -8.01
CA PHE A 206 -19.02 -19.02 -9.34
C PHE A 206 -19.83 -20.34 -9.29
N ALA A 207 -19.35 -21.30 -8.49
CA ALA A 207 -20.07 -22.56 -8.32
C ALA A 207 -21.45 -22.36 -7.71
N PHE A 208 -21.56 -21.55 -6.65
CA PHE A 208 -22.84 -21.22 -6.03
C PHE A 208 -23.80 -20.52 -6.98
N LEU A 209 -23.32 -19.52 -7.71
CA LEU A 209 -24.15 -18.77 -8.68
C LEU A 209 -24.58 -19.68 -9.84
N PHE A 210 -23.65 -20.40 -10.46
CA PHE A 210 -23.89 -21.16 -11.67
C PHE A 210 -24.73 -22.43 -11.42
N LEU A 211 -24.47 -23.13 -10.31
CA LEU A 211 -25.12 -24.41 -10.04
C LEU A 211 -26.40 -24.30 -9.22
N TRP A 212 -26.55 -23.23 -8.42
CA TRP A 212 -27.69 -23.14 -7.51
C TRP A 212 -28.54 -21.88 -7.68
N LEU A 213 -27.97 -20.70 -7.52
CA LEU A 213 -28.77 -19.45 -7.44
C LEU A 213 -29.39 -19.09 -8.79
N CYS A 214 -28.58 -19.00 -9.84
CA CYS A 214 -29.06 -18.58 -11.15
C CYS A 214 -30.05 -19.59 -11.76
N PRO A 215 -29.84 -20.92 -11.69
CA PRO A 215 -30.84 -21.89 -12.14
C PRO A 215 -32.16 -21.80 -11.38
N THR A 216 -32.12 -21.57 -10.07
CA THR A 216 -33.33 -21.46 -9.24
C THR A 216 -34.18 -20.25 -9.63
N ILE A 217 -33.54 -19.13 -10.00
CA ILE A 217 -34.28 -17.89 -10.37
C ILE A 217 -34.70 -17.91 -11.83
N SER A 218 -33.82 -18.40 -12.72
CA SER A 218 -34.07 -18.42 -14.17
C SER A 218 -34.94 -19.61 -14.65
N GLY A 219 -35.23 -20.55 -13.75
CA GLY A 219 -36.15 -21.68 -14.04
C GLY A 219 -35.50 -22.88 -14.72
N GLY A 220 -34.19 -23.00 -14.72
CA GLY A 220 -33.46 -24.15 -15.29
C GLY A 220 -31.97 -23.96 -15.45
N THR A 221 -31.28 -24.99 -15.93
CA THR A 221 -29.84 -24.93 -16.21
C THR A 221 -29.56 -24.04 -17.44
N PHE A 222 -28.41 -23.43 -17.51
CA PHE A 222 -28.04 -22.47 -18.58
C PHE A 222 -28.31 -23.01 -19.99
N THR A 223 -28.02 -24.28 -20.22
CA THR A 223 -28.21 -24.93 -21.55
C THR A 223 -29.67 -25.25 -21.89
N SER A 224 -30.57 -25.32 -20.88
CA SER A 224 -32.00 -25.62 -21.08
C SER A 224 -32.87 -24.36 -21.23
N LEU A 225 -32.27 -23.17 -20.99
CA LEU A 225 -33.02 -21.91 -20.99
C LEU A 225 -33.16 -21.32 -22.40
N ASN A 226 -34.26 -20.60 -22.64
CA ASN A 226 -34.41 -19.75 -23.80
C ASN A 226 -33.50 -18.51 -23.71
N HIS A 227 -33.35 -17.78 -24.81
CA HIS A 227 -32.39 -16.66 -24.92
C HIS A 227 -32.66 -15.56 -23.87
N GLU A 228 -33.90 -15.23 -23.54
CA GLU A 228 -34.24 -14.20 -22.57
C GLU A 228 -33.87 -14.63 -21.13
N SER A 229 -34.18 -15.88 -20.78
CA SER A 229 -33.79 -16.46 -19.48
C SER A 229 -32.30 -16.66 -19.33
N GLN A 230 -31.58 -16.96 -20.42
CA GLN A 230 -30.10 -17.00 -20.43
C GLN A 230 -29.51 -15.62 -20.14
N GLN A 231 -30.07 -14.56 -20.70
CA GLN A 231 -29.63 -13.20 -20.44
C GLN A 231 -29.86 -12.79 -18.98
N THR A 232 -30.99 -13.18 -18.41
CA THR A 232 -31.26 -13.00 -16.97
C THR A 232 -30.26 -13.77 -16.10
N PHE A 233 -29.96 -15.01 -16.48
CA PHE A 233 -28.96 -15.84 -15.79
C PHE A 233 -27.58 -15.18 -15.80
N ILE A 234 -27.10 -14.69 -16.95
CA ILE A 234 -25.81 -14.00 -17.09
C ILE A 234 -25.77 -12.75 -16.23
N THR A 235 -26.82 -11.92 -16.29
CA THR A 235 -26.87 -10.67 -15.52
C THR A 235 -26.87 -10.91 -14.01
N LEU A 236 -27.60 -11.94 -13.54
CA LEU A 236 -27.56 -12.36 -12.13
C LEU A 236 -26.18 -12.82 -11.71
N PHE A 237 -25.54 -13.66 -12.53
CA PHE A 237 -24.21 -14.18 -12.27
C PHE A 237 -23.18 -13.04 -12.17
N GLN A 238 -23.16 -12.15 -13.16
CA GLN A 238 -22.28 -10.99 -13.21
C GLN A 238 -22.47 -10.06 -12.02
N THR A 239 -23.73 -9.80 -11.64
CA THR A 239 -24.02 -8.97 -10.46
C THR A 239 -23.59 -9.63 -9.16
N GLY A 240 -23.78 -10.94 -9.05
CA GLY A 240 -23.34 -11.70 -7.88
C GLY A 240 -21.83 -11.62 -7.69
N TRP A 241 -21.06 -11.91 -8.73
CA TRP A 241 -19.62 -11.82 -8.63
C TRP A 241 -19.11 -10.39 -8.41
N PHE A 242 -19.71 -9.40 -9.06
CA PHE A 242 -19.39 -7.98 -8.82
C PHE A 242 -19.54 -7.59 -7.34
N LEU A 243 -20.65 -7.98 -6.69
CA LEU A 243 -20.87 -7.72 -5.26
C LEU A 243 -19.86 -8.47 -4.37
N GLU A 244 -19.60 -9.74 -4.67
CA GLU A 244 -18.65 -10.53 -3.91
C GLU A 244 -17.24 -9.94 -4.00
N SER A 245 -16.76 -9.66 -5.21
CA SER A 245 -15.44 -9.05 -5.42
C SER A 245 -15.32 -7.70 -4.71
N MET A 246 -16.38 -6.89 -4.72
CA MET A 246 -16.36 -5.59 -4.05
C MET A 246 -16.29 -5.73 -2.52
N TRP A 247 -17.14 -6.57 -1.93
CA TRP A 247 -17.15 -6.79 -0.49
C TRP A 247 -15.84 -7.44 0.00
N SER A 248 -15.38 -8.46 -0.70
CA SER A 248 -14.17 -9.19 -0.34
C SER A 248 -12.93 -8.29 -0.41
N GLN A 249 -12.76 -7.50 -1.48
CA GLN A 249 -11.63 -6.60 -1.66
C GLN A 249 -11.59 -5.48 -0.63
N VAL A 250 -12.73 -4.87 -0.33
CA VAL A 250 -12.81 -3.79 0.66
C VAL A 250 -12.56 -4.31 2.07
N LEU A 251 -13.10 -5.46 2.43
CA LEU A 251 -12.99 -6.00 3.79
C LEU A 251 -11.65 -6.68 4.06
N ILE A 252 -11.00 -7.27 3.04
CA ILE A 252 -9.68 -7.87 3.20
C ILE A 252 -8.59 -6.84 3.52
N LEU A 253 -8.79 -5.58 3.12
CA LEU A 253 -7.92 -4.47 3.47
C LEU A 253 -7.64 -4.43 4.98
N TYR A 254 -8.66 -4.63 5.81
CA TYR A 254 -8.51 -4.64 7.26
C TYR A 254 -7.62 -5.77 7.76
N SER A 255 -7.66 -6.94 7.12
CA SER A 255 -6.83 -8.09 7.49
C SER A 255 -5.37 -7.92 7.08
N LEU A 256 -5.12 -7.35 5.90
CA LEU A 256 -3.77 -7.26 5.31
C LEU A 256 -3.01 -5.97 5.66
N ARG A 257 -3.67 -4.96 6.26
CA ARG A 257 -3.04 -3.67 6.59
C ARG A 257 -2.00 -3.73 7.71
N SER A 258 -2.01 -4.78 8.54
CA SER A 258 -1.13 -4.93 9.70
C SER A 258 -0.82 -6.40 9.96
N LYS A 259 0.33 -6.68 10.60
CA LYS A 259 0.65 -8.03 11.13
C LYS A 259 -0.28 -8.43 12.27
N LYS A 260 -0.81 -7.45 12.99
CA LYS A 260 -1.65 -7.61 14.19
C LYS A 260 -3.08 -8.01 13.84
N ILE A 261 -3.86 -8.39 14.83
CA ILE A 261 -5.28 -8.72 14.66
C ILE A 261 -6.07 -7.44 14.42
N PRO A 262 -6.84 -7.35 13.29
CA PRO A 262 -7.63 -6.16 12.98
C PRO A 262 -8.61 -5.82 14.10
N PHE A 263 -8.86 -4.52 14.31
CA PHE A 263 -9.76 -3.93 15.30
C PHE A 263 -9.42 -4.19 16.78
N ILE A 264 -8.69 -5.27 17.11
CA ILE A 264 -8.30 -5.61 18.48
C ILE A 264 -6.93 -5.02 18.80
N GLN A 265 -5.92 -5.38 18.03
CA GLN A 265 -4.53 -4.98 18.28
C GLN A 265 -4.08 -3.81 17.42
N SER A 266 -4.61 -3.67 16.19
CA SER A 266 -4.35 -2.56 15.29
C SER A 266 -5.67 -1.98 14.80
N LYS A 267 -5.98 -0.75 15.24
CA LYS A 267 -7.22 -0.07 14.88
C LYS A 267 -7.02 0.73 13.60
N PRO A 268 -7.87 0.54 12.58
CA PRO A 268 -7.87 1.39 11.40
C PRO A 268 -8.26 2.82 11.76
N ALA A 269 -7.82 3.79 10.96
CA ALA A 269 -8.23 5.18 11.13
C ALA A 269 -9.73 5.34 10.87
N LYS A 270 -10.38 6.27 11.59
CA LYS A 270 -11.82 6.54 11.43
C LYS A 270 -12.23 6.86 9.97
N PRO A 271 -11.47 7.68 9.20
CA PRO A 271 -11.78 7.92 7.80
C PRO A 271 -11.80 6.62 6.96
N VAL A 272 -10.88 5.69 7.20
CA VAL A 272 -10.84 4.41 6.48
C VAL A 272 -12.10 3.59 6.75
N ILE A 273 -12.54 3.51 8.01
CA ILE A 273 -13.78 2.80 8.37
C ILE A 273 -15.00 3.46 7.70
N LEU A 274 -15.08 4.79 7.75
CA LEU A 274 -16.21 5.53 7.18
C LEU A 274 -16.32 5.32 5.66
N VAL A 275 -15.22 5.49 4.94
CA VAL A 275 -15.19 5.38 3.48
C VAL A 275 -15.48 3.94 3.02
N THR A 276 -14.96 2.94 3.72
CA THR A 276 -15.27 1.53 3.39
C THR A 276 -16.74 1.17 3.63
N ILE A 277 -17.34 1.63 4.72
CA ILE A 277 -18.78 1.42 4.98
C ILE A 277 -19.63 2.11 3.91
N ILE A 278 -19.33 3.38 3.60
CA ILE A 278 -20.02 4.13 2.54
C ILE A 278 -19.87 3.41 1.20
N GLY A 279 -18.67 2.93 0.87
CA GLY A 279 -18.41 2.18 -0.36
C GLY A 279 -19.28 0.92 -0.45
N ILE A 280 -19.26 0.07 0.56
CA ILE A 280 -20.09 -1.16 0.60
C ILE A 280 -21.56 -0.84 0.42
N ILE A 281 -22.09 0.17 1.14
CA ILE A 281 -23.50 0.58 1.04
C ILE A 281 -23.80 1.09 -0.37
N LEU A 282 -22.96 1.99 -0.91
CA LEU A 282 -23.17 2.59 -2.24
C LEU A 282 -23.25 1.53 -3.33
N PHE A 283 -22.32 0.55 -3.33
CA PHE A 283 -22.28 -0.50 -4.36
C PHE A 283 -23.37 -1.52 -4.19
N THR A 284 -23.76 -1.83 -2.97
CA THR A 284 -24.91 -2.69 -2.71
C THR A 284 -26.19 -2.01 -3.20
N ILE A 285 -26.38 -0.73 -2.91
CA ILE A 285 -27.54 0.03 -3.37
C ILE A 285 -27.56 0.18 -4.90
N MET A 286 -26.38 0.33 -5.53
CA MET A 286 -26.27 0.46 -6.98
C MET A 286 -26.90 -0.72 -7.73
N THR A 287 -26.89 -1.93 -7.18
CA THR A 287 -27.57 -3.09 -7.77
C THR A 287 -29.10 -3.00 -7.70
N ILE A 288 -29.65 -2.12 -6.86
CA ILE A 288 -31.10 -1.98 -6.63
C ILE A 288 -31.68 -0.82 -7.44
N ILE A 289 -30.93 0.27 -7.58
CA ILE A 289 -31.38 1.49 -8.26
C ILE A 289 -31.29 1.36 -9.78
N PRO A 290 -32.11 2.13 -10.55
CA PRO A 290 -32.12 2.06 -12.02
C PRO A 290 -30.77 2.31 -12.69
N ILE A 291 -29.91 3.11 -12.08
CA ILE A 291 -28.56 3.41 -12.60
C ILE A 291 -27.71 2.13 -12.77
N GLY A 292 -27.84 1.16 -11.88
CA GLY A 292 -27.13 -0.12 -12.00
C GLY A 292 -27.45 -0.90 -13.25
N ARG A 293 -28.65 -0.74 -13.80
CA ARG A 293 -29.07 -1.40 -15.06
C ARG A 293 -28.26 -0.93 -16.26
N PHE A 294 -27.81 0.34 -16.28
CA PHE A 294 -26.97 0.86 -17.37
C PHE A 294 -25.58 0.18 -17.40
N VAL A 295 -25.15 -0.37 -16.26
CA VAL A 295 -23.90 -1.12 -16.14
C VAL A 295 -24.13 -2.64 -16.13
N GLY A 296 -25.35 -3.08 -16.45
CA GLY A 296 -25.71 -4.51 -16.50
C GLY A 296 -25.83 -5.15 -15.11
N LEU A 297 -26.13 -4.39 -14.07
CA LEU A 297 -26.40 -4.92 -12.73
C LEU A 297 -27.90 -5.12 -12.49
N THR A 298 -28.25 -6.13 -11.70
CA THR A 298 -29.64 -6.46 -11.36
C THR A 298 -29.79 -6.68 -9.86
N LYS A 299 -31.04 -6.64 -9.40
CA LYS A 299 -31.36 -6.87 -7.99
C LYS A 299 -31.10 -8.33 -7.61
N MET A 300 -30.31 -8.52 -6.55
CA MET A 300 -30.03 -9.84 -5.99
C MET A 300 -31.05 -10.22 -4.90
N PRO A 301 -31.41 -11.52 -4.76
CA PRO A 301 -32.28 -11.99 -3.70
C PRO A 301 -31.59 -11.91 -2.33
N LEU A 302 -32.37 -11.83 -1.26
CA LEU A 302 -31.86 -11.75 0.10
C LEU A 302 -31.00 -12.97 0.50
N SER A 303 -31.33 -14.15 -0.02
CA SER A 303 -30.55 -15.38 0.19
C SER A 303 -29.10 -15.27 -0.29
N TYR A 304 -28.86 -14.48 -1.35
CA TYR A 304 -27.52 -14.21 -1.83
C TYR A 304 -26.68 -13.45 -0.80
N PHE A 305 -27.24 -12.47 -0.11
CA PHE A 305 -26.50 -11.69 0.89
C PHE A 305 -26.12 -12.54 2.11
N ALA A 306 -26.92 -13.53 2.48
CA ALA A 306 -26.55 -14.49 3.52
C ALA A 306 -25.34 -15.34 3.08
N PHE A 307 -25.32 -15.83 1.84
CA PHE A 307 -24.17 -16.52 1.26
C PHE A 307 -22.94 -15.61 1.17
N LEU A 308 -23.10 -14.38 0.67
CA LEU A 308 -22.05 -13.38 0.56
C LEU A 308 -21.38 -13.11 1.91
N LEU A 309 -22.16 -12.91 2.97
CA LEU A 309 -21.64 -12.71 4.31
C LEU A 309 -20.82 -13.91 4.79
N LEU A 310 -21.32 -15.14 4.56
CA LEU A 310 -20.61 -16.36 4.91
C LEU A 310 -19.27 -16.48 4.16
N VAL A 311 -19.26 -16.26 2.85
CA VAL A 311 -18.06 -16.32 2.01
C VAL A 311 -17.02 -15.31 2.47
N VAL A 312 -17.42 -14.06 2.70
CA VAL A 312 -16.51 -13.00 3.16
C VAL A 312 -15.93 -13.31 4.55
N LEU A 313 -16.72 -13.82 5.48
CA LEU A 313 -16.23 -14.23 6.81
C LEU A 313 -15.22 -15.38 6.72
N LEU A 314 -15.49 -16.39 5.89
CA LEU A 314 -14.56 -17.48 5.64
C LEU A 314 -13.27 -16.98 4.96
N TYR A 315 -13.39 -16.08 4.00
CA TYR A 315 -12.24 -15.47 3.33
C TYR A 315 -11.35 -14.71 4.30
N ILE A 316 -11.90 -13.81 5.11
CA ILE A 316 -11.16 -13.06 6.14
C ILE A 316 -10.49 -14.02 7.13
N SER A 317 -11.17 -15.08 7.53
CA SER A 317 -10.64 -16.08 8.46
C SER A 317 -9.45 -16.82 7.83
N LEU A 318 -9.60 -17.31 6.59
CA LEU A 318 -8.53 -18.02 5.89
C LEU A 318 -7.32 -17.11 5.64
N VAL A 319 -7.54 -15.87 5.21
CA VAL A 319 -6.45 -14.91 5.00
C VAL A 319 -5.77 -14.57 6.32
N SER A 320 -6.48 -14.49 7.43
CA SER A 320 -5.87 -14.25 8.75
C SER A 320 -4.96 -15.40 9.18
N ILE A 321 -5.35 -16.65 8.90
CA ILE A 321 -4.52 -17.84 9.14
C ILE A 321 -3.30 -17.81 8.21
N ALA A 322 -3.53 -17.61 6.91
CA ALA A 322 -2.48 -17.53 5.89
C ALA A 322 -1.48 -16.41 6.20
N LYS A 323 -1.96 -15.24 6.63
CA LYS A 323 -1.14 -14.11 7.11
C LYS A 323 -0.21 -14.54 8.26
N SER A 324 -0.75 -15.22 9.26
CA SER A 324 0.04 -15.68 10.40
C SER A 324 1.16 -16.64 9.97
N TRP A 325 0.88 -17.53 9.03
CA TRP A 325 1.88 -18.42 8.45
C TRP A 325 2.91 -17.65 7.61
N TYR A 326 2.46 -16.72 6.77
CA TYR A 326 3.32 -15.88 5.94
C TYR A 326 4.32 -15.07 6.78
N VAL A 327 3.82 -14.40 7.84
CA VAL A 327 4.65 -13.62 8.76
C VAL A 327 5.66 -14.49 9.51
N LYS A 328 5.27 -15.70 9.95
CA LYS A 328 6.21 -16.65 10.58
C LYS A 328 7.33 -17.06 9.64
N LYS A 329 7.03 -17.29 8.36
CA LYS A 329 7.99 -17.77 7.36
C LYS A 329 8.92 -16.67 6.87
N TYR A 330 8.40 -15.49 6.57
CA TYR A 330 9.14 -14.40 5.92
C TYR A 330 9.52 -13.27 6.87
N LYS A 331 9.03 -13.28 8.13
CA LYS A 331 9.23 -12.25 9.17
C LYS A 331 8.72 -10.85 8.80
N GLU A 332 8.10 -10.71 7.65
CA GLU A 332 7.52 -9.47 7.12
C GLU A 332 6.10 -9.72 6.57
N LEU A 333 5.28 -8.69 6.54
CA LEU A 333 4.01 -8.66 5.82
C LEU A 333 4.01 -7.47 4.85
N ILE A 334 4.46 -6.36 5.38
CA ILE A 334 4.52 -5.06 4.70
C ILE A 334 5.94 -4.55 4.83
#